data_4612aa058c8de6f718d8a6af7b89576b
#
_entry.id   4612aa058c8de6f718d8a6af7b89576b
#
_cell.length_a   1.000
_cell.length_b   1.000
_cell.length_c   1.000
_cell.angle_alpha   90.00
_cell.angle_beta   90.00
_cell.angle_gamma   90.00
#
_symmetry.space_group_name_H-M   'P 1'
#
loop_
_entity.id
_entity.type
_entity.pdbx_description
1 polymer ?
#
loop_
_entity_poly.entity_id
_entity_poly.type
_entity_poly.pdbx_seq_one_letter_code
_entity_poly.pdbx_strand_id
1 'polypeptide(L)'
;MSLKPLKDGIRSLVRIDFYGNVHKYLRGTDADNRYATEVEVLKVLEERGCPYVPRLLEEHPEELYFVSTNCGKLATQISKGKSDKLFAKLEAEYGVRHLDAEPRNITYNDKLGCFCIIDFELAKVLPPPPGLVMPEKPKP
;
A
#
# COMPACT_ATOMS: atom_id res chain seq x y z
N MET A 1 -15.94 -18.22 -11.35
CA MET A 1 -16.22 -16.82 -11.73
C MET A 1 -14.91 -16.06 -11.80
N SER A 2 -14.63 -15.48 -12.92
CA SER A 2 -13.43 -14.65 -13.02
C SER A 2 -13.77 -13.22 -12.63
N LEU A 3 -13.15 -12.72 -11.59
CA LEU A 3 -13.21 -11.31 -11.27
C LEU A 3 -12.36 -10.57 -12.28
N LYS A 4 -12.84 -9.43 -12.71
CA LYS A 4 -12.08 -8.63 -13.67
C LYS A 4 -10.83 -8.07 -12.98
N PRO A 5 -9.63 -8.34 -13.49
CA PRO A 5 -8.42 -7.79 -12.88
C PRO A 5 -8.34 -6.28 -13.10
N LEU A 6 -7.96 -5.55 -12.06
CA LEU A 6 -7.71 -4.12 -12.14
C LEU A 6 -6.29 -3.83 -12.63
N LYS A 7 -5.37 -4.70 -12.27
CA LYS A 7 -3.98 -4.60 -12.64
C LYS A 7 -3.52 -6.01 -12.97
N ASP A 8 -3.48 -6.31 -14.24
CA ASP A 8 -3.06 -7.61 -14.70
C ASP A 8 -1.69 -7.50 -15.34
N GLY A 9 -0.71 -8.00 -14.65
CA GLY A 9 0.65 -8.05 -15.12
C GLY A 9 1.31 -9.34 -14.71
N ILE A 10 2.54 -9.51 -15.14
CA ILE A 10 3.34 -10.68 -14.78
C ILE A 10 3.70 -10.72 -13.30
N ARG A 11 3.57 -9.59 -12.59
CA ARG A 11 4.01 -9.45 -11.19
C ARG A 11 2.91 -9.62 -10.18
N SER A 12 1.68 -9.26 -10.51
CA SER A 12 0.57 -9.36 -9.56
C SER A 12 -0.77 -9.41 -10.26
N LEU A 13 -1.75 -9.96 -9.56
CA LEU A 13 -3.16 -9.94 -9.95
C LEU A 13 -3.93 -9.24 -8.83
N VAL A 14 -4.67 -8.21 -9.17
CA VAL A 14 -5.45 -7.43 -8.20
C VAL A 14 -6.93 -7.54 -8.53
N ARG A 15 -7.75 -7.83 -7.51
CA ARG A 15 -9.19 -7.94 -7.62
C ARG A 15 -9.86 -7.15 -6.50
N ILE A 16 -11.08 -6.69 -6.75
CA ILE A 16 -11.90 -6.06 -5.71
C ILE A 16 -13.09 -6.98 -5.44
N ASP A 17 -13.34 -7.27 -4.17
CA ASP A 17 -14.44 -8.16 -3.78
C ASP A 17 -15.75 -7.38 -3.64
N PHE A 18 -16.81 -8.10 -3.30
CA PHE A 18 -18.16 -7.53 -3.17
C PHE A 18 -18.23 -6.42 -2.10
N TYR A 19 -17.39 -6.50 -1.08
CA TYR A 19 -17.34 -5.50 -0.01
C TYR A 19 -16.41 -4.32 -0.34
N GLY A 20 -15.78 -4.33 -1.51
CA GLY A 20 -14.87 -3.27 -1.93
C GLY A 20 -13.44 -3.44 -1.46
N ASN A 21 -13.10 -4.55 -0.80
CA ASN A 21 -11.73 -4.81 -0.36
C ASN A 21 -10.86 -5.32 -1.51
N VAL A 22 -9.57 -5.03 -1.41
CA VAL A 22 -8.59 -5.35 -2.45
C VAL A 22 -7.91 -6.67 -2.13
N HIS A 23 -7.94 -7.59 -3.09
CA HIS A 23 -7.24 -8.88 -3.04
C HIS A 23 -6.07 -8.83 -3.98
N LYS A 24 -4.86 -9.07 -3.46
CA LYS A 24 -3.64 -9.01 -4.27
C LYS A 24 -2.88 -10.32 -4.17
N TYR A 25 -2.62 -10.91 -5.33
CA TYR A 25 -1.80 -12.12 -5.49
C TYR A 25 -0.49 -11.72 -6.14
N LEU A 26 0.62 -11.99 -5.49
CA LEU A 26 1.95 -11.75 -6.06
C LEU A 26 2.39 -12.98 -6.86
N ARG A 27 2.98 -12.75 -8.01
CA ARG A 27 3.46 -13.83 -8.87
C ARG A 27 4.66 -13.38 -9.69
N GLY A 28 5.35 -14.33 -10.31
CA GLY A 28 6.49 -14.02 -11.16
C GLY A 28 7.76 -13.85 -10.39
N THR A 29 8.69 -13.12 -10.96
CA THR A 29 10.04 -12.95 -10.43
C THR A 29 10.03 -12.38 -9.01
N ASP A 30 10.72 -13.09 -8.11
CA ASP A 30 10.92 -12.66 -6.73
C ASP A 30 9.63 -12.43 -5.94
N ALA A 31 8.55 -13.12 -6.30
CA ALA A 31 7.24 -12.92 -5.69
C ALA A 31 7.26 -13.16 -4.18
N ASP A 32 8.04 -14.13 -3.69
CA ASP A 32 8.14 -14.42 -2.26
C ASP A 32 8.64 -13.20 -1.47
N ASN A 33 9.73 -12.60 -1.94
CA ASN A 33 10.32 -11.45 -1.27
C ASN A 33 9.45 -10.19 -1.41
N ARG A 34 8.85 -9.99 -2.58
CA ARG A 34 7.96 -8.85 -2.80
C ARG A 34 6.72 -8.94 -1.92
N TYR A 35 6.17 -10.14 -1.76
CA TYR A 35 5.05 -10.38 -0.85
C TYR A 35 5.44 -10.06 0.59
N ALA A 36 6.54 -10.65 1.07
CA ALA A 36 7.01 -10.43 2.43
C ALA A 36 7.27 -8.94 2.70
N THR A 37 7.85 -8.24 1.74
CA THR A 37 8.11 -6.80 1.86
C THR A 37 6.82 -6.01 1.97
N GLU A 38 5.87 -6.24 1.08
CA GLU A 38 4.62 -5.47 1.08
C GLU A 38 3.82 -5.68 2.35
N VAL A 39 3.70 -6.92 2.79
CA VAL A 39 2.96 -7.23 4.02
C VAL A 39 3.63 -6.58 5.23
N GLU A 40 4.96 -6.68 5.34
CA GLU A 40 5.69 -6.05 6.44
C GLU A 40 5.52 -4.53 6.44
N VAL A 41 5.66 -3.90 5.28
CA VAL A 41 5.54 -2.45 5.16
C VAL A 41 4.14 -1.98 5.55
N LEU A 42 3.10 -2.68 5.09
CA LEU A 42 1.73 -2.32 5.47
C LEU A 42 1.51 -2.43 6.97
N LYS A 43 2.06 -3.45 7.61
CA LYS A 43 1.99 -3.60 9.07
C LYS A 43 2.70 -2.46 9.79
N VAL A 44 3.89 -2.10 9.33
CA VAL A 44 4.66 -1.00 9.91
C VAL A 44 3.92 0.33 9.77
N LEU A 45 3.36 0.59 8.60
CA LEU A 45 2.61 1.83 8.35
C LEU A 45 1.37 1.92 9.24
N GLU A 46 0.66 0.81 9.44
CA GLU A 46 -0.47 0.79 10.36
C GLU A 46 -0.01 1.05 11.79
N GLU A 47 1.06 0.39 12.21
CA GLU A 47 1.64 0.57 13.54
C GLU A 47 2.08 2.02 13.78
N ARG A 48 2.61 2.68 12.74
CA ARG A 48 3.03 4.08 12.80
C ARG A 48 1.89 5.07 12.61
N GLY A 49 0.68 4.58 12.35
CA GLY A 49 -0.52 5.43 12.26
C GLY A 49 -0.68 6.18 10.96
N CYS A 50 -0.12 5.69 9.87
CA CYS A 50 -0.25 6.34 8.57
C CYS A 50 -1.67 6.13 8.01
N PRO A 51 -2.44 7.21 7.75
CA PRO A 51 -3.83 7.07 7.35
C PRO A 51 -4.04 6.99 5.82
N TYR A 52 -3.01 7.27 5.02
CA TYR A 52 -3.19 7.38 3.56
C TYR A 52 -2.52 6.23 2.80
N VAL A 53 -2.59 5.04 3.39
CA VAL A 53 -2.11 3.81 2.76
C VAL A 53 -3.11 2.68 3.02
N PRO A 54 -3.09 1.58 2.25
CA PRO A 54 -3.98 0.45 2.53
C PRO A 54 -3.68 -0.14 3.90
N ARG A 55 -4.74 -0.60 4.57
CA ARG A 55 -4.61 -1.35 5.80
C ARG A 55 -4.75 -2.84 5.50
N LEU A 56 -3.83 -3.65 6.03
CA LEU A 56 -3.85 -5.08 5.83
C LEU A 56 -4.99 -5.71 6.63
N LEU A 57 -5.81 -6.51 5.96
CA LEU A 57 -6.95 -7.18 6.57
C LEU A 57 -6.70 -8.67 6.75
N GLU A 58 -6.06 -9.34 5.78
CA GLU A 58 -5.76 -10.76 5.84
C GLU A 58 -4.43 -11.06 5.17
N GLU A 59 -3.71 -12.03 5.70
CA GLU A 59 -2.47 -12.54 5.12
C GLU A 59 -2.62 -14.01 4.80
N HIS A 60 -2.10 -14.41 3.63
CA HIS A 60 -2.04 -15.81 3.21
C HIS A 60 -0.68 -16.05 2.55
N PRO A 61 0.40 -16.13 3.36
CA PRO A 61 1.77 -16.17 2.82
C PRO A 61 2.06 -17.40 1.96
N GLU A 62 1.41 -18.52 2.24
CA GLU A 62 1.60 -19.74 1.43
C GLU A 62 1.13 -19.56 0.00
N GLU A 63 0.13 -18.71 -0.21
CA GLU A 63 -0.45 -18.43 -1.51
C GLU A 63 0.07 -17.11 -2.11
N LEU A 64 0.96 -16.40 -1.41
CA LEU A 64 1.46 -15.08 -1.79
C LEU A 64 0.31 -14.11 -2.05
N TYR A 65 -0.68 -14.12 -1.17
CA TYR A 65 -1.94 -13.41 -1.32
C TYR A 65 -2.28 -12.68 -0.02
N PHE A 66 -2.82 -11.47 -0.16
CA PHE A 66 -3.34 -10.72 0.99
C PHE A 66 -4.57 -9.91 0.60
N VAL A 67 -5.33 -9.50 1.62
CA VAL A 67 -6.49 -8.62 1.46
C VAL A 67 -6.21 -7.32 2.20
N SER A 68 -6.50 -6.20 1.57
CA SER A 68 -6.34 -4.88 2.18
C SER A 68 -7.57 -4.01 1.95
N THR A 69 -7.61 -2.89 2.67
CA THR A 69 -8.61 -1.86 2.41
C THR A 69 -8.37 -1.24 1.03
N ASN A 70 -9.42 -0.61 0.49
CA ASN A 70 -9.39 0.02 -0.82
C ASN A 70 -9.11 1.51 -0.65
N CYS A 71 -8.03 1.99 -1.26
CA CYS A 71 -7.64 3.40 -1.19
C CYS A 71 -8.18 4.25 -2.35
N GLY A 72 -9.16 3.73 -3.08
CA GLY A 72 -9.78 4.48 -4.17
C GLY A 72 -9.20 4.14 -5.53
N LYS A 73 -9.55 4.95 -6.52
CA LYS A 73 -9.12 4.76 -7.91
C LYS A 73 -7.82 5.50 -8.17
N LEU A 74 -7.12 5.10 -9.24
CA LEU A 74 -5.91 5.80 -9.65
C LEU A 74 -6.18 7.29 -9.83
N ALA A 75 -5.24 8.11 -9.37
CA ALA A 75 -5.30 9.56 -9.52
C ALA A 75 -4.81 9.93 -10.92
N THR A 76 -5.75 10.08 -11.86
CA THR A 76 -5.44 10.24 -13.29
C THR A 76 -4.89 11.61 -13.67
N GLN A 77 -5.01 12.60 -12.78
CA GLN A 77 -4.62 13.98 -13.11
C GLN A 77 -3.63 14.56 -12.09
N ILE A 78 -2.81 13.72 -11.51
CA ILE A 78 -1.80 14.19 -10.56
C ILE A 78 -0.50 14.52 -11.30
N SER A 79 0.08 15.68 -11.00
CA SER A 79 1.36 16.07 -11.59
C SER A 79 2.51 15.26 -10.95
N LYS A 80 3.61 15.13 -11.68
CA LYS A 80 4.81 14.46 -11.16
C LYS A 80 5.32 15.16 -9.90
N GLY A 81 5.32 16.49 -9.90
CA GLY A 81 5.77 17.26 -8.74
C GLY A 81 4.93 17.02 -7.49
N LYS A 82 3.61 16.94 -7.65
CA LYS A 82 2.73 16.63 -6.52
C LYS A 82 2.90 15.20 -6.05
N SER A 83 3.04 14.26 -6.98
CA SER A 83 3.33 12.87 -6.68
C SER A 83 4.63 12.75 -5.87
N ASP A 84 5.69 13.40 -6.31
CA ASP A 84 6.99 13.36 -5.61
C ASP A 84 6.86 13.89 -4.18
N LYS A 85 6.06 14.95 -3.97
CA LYS A 85 5.84 15.49 -2.62
C LYS A 85 5.12 14.50 -1.70
N LEU A 86 4.18 13.73 -2.24
CA LEU A 86 3.47 12.73 -1.44
C LEU A 86 4.40 11.61 -0.99
N PHE A 87 5.28 11.12 -1.86
CA PHE A 87 6.25 10.10 -1.49
C PHE A 87 7.31 10.65 -0.50
N ALA A 88 7.73 11.88 -0.69
CA ALA A 88 8.65 12.54 0.25
C ALA A 88 8.02 12.71 1.64
N LYS A 89 6.73 13.05 1.67
CA LYS A 89 5.97 13.17 2.93
C LYS A 89 5.90 11.82 3.65
N LEU A 90 5.62 10.73 2.92
CA LEU A 90 5.58 9.41 3.50
C LEU A 90 6.92 9.06 4.17
N GLU A 91 8.02 9.32 3.50
CA GLU A 91 9.34 9.04 4.06
C GLU A 91 9.62 9.93 5.27
N ALA A 92 9.33 11.23 5.16
CA ALA A 92 9.63 12.19 6.23
C ALA A 92 8.78 11.97 7.48
N GLU A 93 7.49 11.63 7.31
CA GLU A 93 6.56 11.52 8.43
C GLU A 93 6.46 10.11 9.00
N TYR A 94 6.63 9.10 8.17
CA TYR A 94 6.41 7.71 8.61
C TYR A 94 7.61 6.79 8.38
N GLY A 95 8.68 7.29 7.78
CA GLY A 95 9.91 6.50 7.64
C GLY A 95 9.79 5.31 6.71
N VAL A 96 9.07 5.45 5.61
CA VAL A 96 9.01 4.43 4.56
C VAL A 96 9.42 5.04 3.24
N ARG A 97 10.46 4.46 2.64
CA ARG A 97 10.92 4.82 1.30
C ARG A 97 10.28 3.90 0.29
N HIS A 98 9.49 4.46 -0.62
CA HIS A 98 8.66 3.64 -1.51
C HIS A 98 9.46 2.84 -2.54
N LEU A 99 10.45 3.45 -3.16
CA LEU A 99 11.34 2.86 -4.18
C LEU A 99 10.64 2.46 -5.49
N ASP A 100 9.39 2.85 -5.66
CA ASP A 100 8.66 2.81 -6.94
C ASP A 100 7.74 4.02 -6.99
N ALA A 101 8.33 5.19 -6.75
CA ALA A 101 7.64 6.45 -6.49
C ALA A 101 7.13 7.09 -7.78
N GLU A 102 6.15 6.44 -8.40
CA GLU A 102 5.55 6.88 -9.65
C GLU A 102 4.09 7.25 -9.46
N PRO A 103 3.54 8.17 -10.28
CA PRO A 103 2.12 8.55 -10.18
C PRO A 103 1.14 7.40 -10.25
N ARG A 104 1.48 6.31 -10.96
CA ARG A 104 0.61 5.12 -11.04
C ARG A 104 0.38 4.45 -9.68
N ASN A 105 1.18 4.78 -8.68
CA ASN A 105 1.04 4.25 -7.32
C ASN A 105 0.36 5.23 -6.37
N ILE A 106 -0.31 6.25 -6.93
CA ILE A 106 -1.14 7.20 -6.19
C ILE A 106 -2.60 6.97 -6.56
N THR A 107 -3.46 6.90 -5.54
CA THR A 107 -4.90 6.84 -5.72
C THR A 107 -5.55 8.06 -5.07
N TYR A 108 -6.82 8.30 -5.38
CA TYR A 108 -7.60 9.29 -4.65
C TYR A 108 -8.73 8.58 -3.92
N ASN A 109 -8.79 8.77 -2.62
CA ASN A 109 -9.81 8.15 -1.78
C ASN A 109 -10.93 9.16 -1.53
N ASP A 110 -12.06 8.98 -2.23
CA ASP A 110 -13.21 9.88 -2.12
C ASP A 110 -13.78 9.92 -0.71
N LYS A 111 -13.75 8.79 -0.01
CA LYS A 111 -14.32 8.70 1.35
C LYS A 111 -13.51 9.50 2.35
N LEU A 112 -12.18 9.50 2.20
CA LEU A 112 -11.28 10.23 3.09
C LEU A 112 -10.97 11.64 2.56
N GLY A 113 -11.25 11.90 1.27
CA GLY A 113 -10.95 13.18 0.64
C GLY A 113 -9.46 13.45 0.49
N CYS A 114 -8.66 12.43 0.30
CA CYS A 114 -7.21 12.61 0.20
C CYS A 114 -6.57 11.63 -0.80
N PHE A 115 -5.37 11.98 -1.24
CA PHE A 115 -4.55 11.07 -2.02
C PHE A 115 -3.96 9.99 -1.11
N CYS A 116 -3.85 8.79 -1.64
CA CYS A 116 -3.25 7.65 -0.95
C CYS A 116 -2.12 7.07 -1.79
N ILE A 117 -1.24 6.35 -1.12
CA ILE A 117 -0.11 5.67 -1.76
C ILE A 117 -0.35 4.16 -1.65
N ILE A 118 -0.11 3.46 -2.75
CA ILE A 118 -0.28 2.01 -2.82
C ILE A 118 0.97 1.33 -3.38
N ASP A 119 0.99 0.01 -3.34
CA ASP A 119 1.97 -0.83 -4.02
C ASP A 119 3.37 -0.76 -3.38
N PHE A 120 3.50 -1.40 -2.23
CA PHE A 120 4.71 -1.33 -1.40
C PHE A 120 5.66 -2.51 -1.55
N GLU A 121 5.58 -3.25 -2.63
CA GLU A 121 6.37 -4.49 -2.79
C GLU A 121 7.87 -4.25 -2.93
N LEU A 122 8.30 -3.04 -3.24
CA LEU A 122 9.71 -2.67 -3.35
C LEU A 122 10.17 -1.73 -2.23
N ALA A 123 9.27 -1.38 -1.32
CA ALA A 123 9.54 -0.35 -0.31
C ALA A 123 10.57 -0.80 0.74
N LYS A 124 11.13 0.19 1.42
CA LYS A 124 12.09 -0.04 2.49
C LYS A 124 11.63 0.68 3.76
N VAL A 125 11.59 -0.05 4.86
CA VAL A 125 11.30 0.52 6.17
C VAL A 125 12.57 1.15 6.72
N LEU A 126 12.47 2.43 7.09
CA LEU A 126 13.54 3.17 7.74
C LEU A 126 13.23 3.27 9.23
N PRO A 127 14.20 3.68 10.06
CA PRO A 127 13.90 3.94 11.47
C PRO A 127 12.78 4.96 11.60
N PRO A 128 11.95 4.88 12.66
CA PRO A 128 10.89 5.86 12.86
C PRO A 128 11.46 7.27 12.89
N PRO A 129 10.85 8.24 12.17
CA PRO A 129 11.37 9.62 12.20
C PRO A 129 11.28 10.23 13.59
N PRO A 130 12.20 11.14 13.93
CA PRO A 130 12.12 11.88 15.20
C PRO A 130 10.78 12.61 15.31
N GLY A 131 10.14 12.51 16.47
CA GLY A 131 8.87 13.18 16.72
C GLY A 131 7.63 12.40 16.28
N LEU A 132 7.80 11.24 15.66
CA LEU A 132 6.65 10.40 15.33
C LEU A 132 6.02 9.86 16.61
N VAL A 133 4.72 10.18 16.79
CA VAL A 133 3.95 9.66 17.92
C VAL A 133 3.18 8.43 17.44
N MET A 134 3.56 7.26 17.94
CA MET A 134 2.87 6.02 17.58
C MET A 134 1.51 5.98 18.27
N PRO A 135 0.45 5.55 17.56
CA PRO A 135 -0.85 5.39 18.20
C PRO A 135 -0.79 4.31 19.27
N GLU A 136 -1.56 4.48 20.35
CA GLU A 136 -1.64 3.47 21.37
C GLU A 136 -2.31 2.22 20.82
N LYS A 137 -1.72 1.06 21.14
CA LYS A 137 -2.36 -0.20 20.80
C LYS A 137 -3.52 -0.45 21.74
N PRO A 138 -4.67 -0.94 21.22
CA PRO A 138 -5.76 -1.34 22.11
C PRO A 138 -5.26 -2.37 23.11
N LYS A 139 -5.61 -2.20 24.38
CA LYS A 139 -5.27 -3.18 25.39
C LYS A 139 -6.12 -4.44 25.17
N PRO A 140 -5.53 -5.62 25.31
CA PRO A 140 -6.30 -6.86 25.17
C PRO A 140 -7.37 -7.00 26.25
#